data_1e72a6b07cbb52ad355276851ab155cc
#
_entry.id   1e72a6b07cbb52ad355276851ab155cc
#
_cell.length_a   1.000
_cell.length_b   1.000
_cell.length_c   1.000
_cell.angle_alpha   90.00
_cell.angle_beta   90.00
_cell.angle_gamma   90.00
#
_symmetry.space_group_name_H-M   'P 1'
#
loop_
_entity.id
_entity.type
_entity.pdbx_description
1 polymer ?
#
loop_
_entity_poly.entity_id
_entity_poly.type
_entity_poly.pdbx_seq_one_letter_code
_entity_poly.pdbx_strand_id
1 'polypeptide(L)'
;MSFVSRGFVGRPEARQGTGLLPPGQYDIGAGFPVLSAGPTPRTALDDWDFTITGEVDELERLTWREFQDLPREEVTVDIHCVTKWSKFGTRWSGVSLDTLLDRVETSADYVLAFCDGGYTANYPLEDLTGGRAWVVDQYDGEPLEAQHGGPARMLVPHLYFWKSAKWVRGLQLTSSDEPGFWESLGYHIYGDPWREQRYAGD
;
A
#
# COMPACT_ATOMS: atom_id res chain seq x y z
N MET A 1 16.32 14.96 12.79
CA MET A 1 15.89 13.93 13.79
C MET A 1 15.78 12.62 13.05
N SER A 2 16.55 11.62 13.48
CA SER A 2 16.57 10.32 12.79
C SER A 2 15.37 9.47 13.23
N PHE A 3 14.41 9.25 12.34
CA PHE A 3 13.28 8.35 12.53
C PHE A 3 13.63 6.91 12.09
N VAL A 4 14.77 6.40 12.52
CA VAL A 4 15.10 4.99 12.29
C VAL A 4 14.46 4.19 13.39
N SER A 5 13.48 3.36 13.03
CA SER A 5 12.82 2.45 13.95
C SER A 5 13.83 1.52 14.65
N ARG A 6 13.69 1.38 15.95
CA ARG A 6 14.45 0.43 16.79
C ARG A 6 13.99 -1.00 16.49
N GLY A 7 14.47 -1.60 15.42
CA GLY A 7 14.08 -2.96 15.03
C GLY A 7 15.14 -3.73 14.26
N PHE A 8 16.30 -3.13 14.03
CA PHE A 8 17.39 -3.77 13.29
C PHE A 8 18.35 -4.50 14.23
N VAL A 9 17.92 -5.61 14.82
CA VAL A 9 18.82 -6.56 15.48
C VAL A 9 18.86 -7.83 14.63
N GLY A 10 20.01 -8.06 13.98
CA GLY A 10 20.34 -9.27 13.24
C GLY A 10 19.83 -9.28 11.80
N ARG A 11 20.65 -8.82 10.84
CA ARG A 11 20.47 -9.17 9.43
C ARG A 11 20.64 -10.68 9.27
N PRO A 12 19.64 -11.44 8.81
CA PRO A 12 19.91 -12.75 8.25
C PRO A 12 20.86 -12.56 7.06
N GLU A 13 21.87 -13.41 6.91
CA GLU A 13 22.70 -13.40 5.72
C GLU A 13 21.82 -13.50 4.47
N ALA A 14 22.05 -12.62 3.51
CA ALA A 14 21.29 -12.56 2.27
C ALA A 14 21.39 -13.94 1.58
N ARG A 15 20.25 -14.61 1.41
CA ARG A 15 20.15 -15.76 0.51
C ARG A 15 20.34 -15.25 -0.91
N GLN A 16 21.55 -15.45 -1.43
CA GLN A 16 21.86 -15.08 -2.81
C GLN A 16 21.09 -15.98 -3.78
N GLY A 17 20.36 -15.32 -4.70
CA GLY A 17 20.16 -15.86 -6.03
C GLY A 17 19.13 -16.95 -6.23
N THR A 18 17.84 -16.66 -5.98
CA THR A 18 16.75 -17.45 -6.61
C THR A 18 16.19 -16.78 -7.86
N GLY A 19 16.66 -15.59 -8.25
CA GLY A 19 16.08 -14.79 -9.34
C GLY A 19 14.72 -14.16 -9.00
N LEU A 20 14.21 -14.38 -7.80
CA LEU A 20 12.92 -13.86 -7.33
C LEU A 20 13.05 -12.63 -6.43
N LEU A 21 14.27 -12.31 -5.99
CA LEU A 21 14.55 -11.12 -5.17
C LEU A 21 14.97 -9.95 -6.05
N PRO A 22 14.33 -8.78 -5.90
CA PRO A 22 14.83 -7.55 -6.48
C PRO A 22 16.26 -7.25 -5.99
N PRO A 23 17.05 -6.47 -6.76
CA PRO A 23 18.39 -6.11 -6.35
C PRO A 23 18.46 -5.50 -4.95
N GLY A 24 19.49 -5.86 -4.16
CA GLY A 24 19.69 -5.37 -2.80
C GLY A 24 18.68 -5.81 -1.74
N GLN A 25 17.77 -6.73 -2.07
CA GLN A 25 16.80 -7.30 -1.14
C GLN A 25 17.28 -8.62 -0.53
N TYR A 26 16.70 -9.00 0.63
CA TYR A 26 16.88 -10.31 1.24
C TYR A 26 15.52 -10.87 1.69
N ASP A 27 15.37 -12.18 1.68
CA ASP A 27 14.17 -12.86 2.18
C ASP A 27 14.14 -12.82 3.71
N ILE A 28 13.05 -12.30 4.29
CA ILE A 28 12.85 -12.23 5.74
C ILE A 28 12.21 -13.50 6.32
N GLY A 29 11.76 -14.42 5.46
CA GLY A 29 11.10 -15.66 5.87
C GLY A 29 9.77 -15.41 6.58
N ALA A 30 9.60 -15.97 7.77
CA ALA A 30 8.36 -15.86 8.54
C ALA A 30 8.11 -14.45 9.15
N GLY A 31 9.13 -13.59 9.23
CA GLY A 31 9.00 -12.26 9.81
C GLY A 31 8.03 -11.37 9.05
N PHE A 32 7.39 -10.44 9.76
CA PHE A 32 6.62 -9.35 9.17
C PHE A 32 6.85 -8.08 10.00
N PRO A 33 7.89 -7.30 9.69
CA PRO A 33 8.25 -6.13 10.48
C PRO A 33 7.17 -5.06 10.45
N VAL A 34 6.94 -4.43 11.59
CA VAL A 34 6.08 -3.25 11.70
C VAL A 34 6.94 -2.00 11.62
N LEU A 35 6.73 -1.21 10.57
CA LEU A 35 7.36 0.09 10.38
C LEU A 35 6.25 1.16 10.32
N SER A 36 6.41 2.25 11.07
CA SER A 36 5.45 3.36 11.09
C SER A 36 6.17 4.70 11.29
N ALA A 37 5.69 5.74 10.64
CA ALA A 37 6.18 7.11 10.80
C ALA A 37 5.52 7.84 11.98
N GLY A 38 4.52 7.25 12.62
CA GLY A 38 3.76 7.85 13.71
C GLY A 38 3.04 6.80 14.58
N PRO A 39 2.16 7.22 15.48
CA PRO A 39 1.35 6.32 16.28
C PRO A 39 0.42 5.49 15.39
N THR A 40 0.13 4.25 15.81
CA THR A 40 -0.81 3.36 15.11
C THR A 40 -2.24 3.85 15.33
N PRO A 41 -2.98 4.26 14.27
CA PRO A 41 -4.39 4.56 14.35
C PRO A 41 -5.20 3.33 14.81
N ARG A 42 -6.33 3.59 15.46
CA ARG A 42 -7.30 2.56 15.88
C ARG A 42 -8.68 3.03 15.50
N THR A 43 -9.05 2.85 14.25
CA THR A 43 -10.32 3.26 13.70
C THR A 43 -11.35 2.17 13.95
N ALA A 44 -12.46 2.51 14.61
CA ALA A 44 -13.58 1.58 14.74
C ALA A 44 -14.22 1.33 13.38
N LEU A 45 -14.75 0.12 13.16
CA LEU A 45 -15.35 -0.23 11.86
C LEU A 45 -16.56 0.66 11.53
N ASP A 46 -17.33 1.08 12.54
CA ASP A 46 -18.47 1.98 12.36
C ASP A 46 -18.04 3.41 11.95
N ASP A 47 -16.79 3.79 12.24
CA ASP A 47 -16.21 5.09 11.89
C ASP A 47 -15.36 5.04 10.60
N TRP A 48 -15.15 3.83 10.06
CA TRP A 48 -14.38 3.66 8.84
C TRP A 48 -15.26 3.87 7.60
N ASP A 49 -14.74 4.61 6.67
CA ASP A 49 -15.28 4.76 5.32
C ASP A 49 -14.14 4.78 4.30
N PHE A 50 -14.49 4.49 3.06
CA PHE A 50 -13.59 4.63 1.92
C PHE A 50 -14.21 5.60 0.93
N THR A 51 -13.48 6.64 0.55
CA THR A 51 -13.99 7.69 -0.32
C THR A 51 -13.13 7.81 -1.58
N ILE A 52 -13.79 7.91 -2.75
CA ILE A 52 -13.13 8.29 -4.00
C ILE A 52 -13.58 9.70 -4.35
N THR A 53 -12.61 10.61 -4.52
CA THR A 53 -12.82 12.05 -4.67
C THR A 53 -11.83 12.65 -5.66
N GLY A 54 -11.84 13.96 -5.85
CA GLY A 54 -10.97 14.68 -6.79
C GLY A 54 -11.63 14.87 -8.15
N GLU A 55 -10.92 14.53 -9.22
CA GLU A 55 -11.40 14.65 -10.59
C GLU A 55 -12.29 13.45 -10.97
N VAL A 56 -13.46 13.37 -10.36
CA VAL A 56 -14.51 12.37 -10.60
C VAL A 56 -15.83 13.07 -10.92
N ASP A 57 -16.70 12.39 -11.66
CA ASP A 57 -18.06 12.87 -11.98
C ASP A 57 -18.92 13.02 -10.72
N GLU A 58 -18.86 12.06 -9.84
CA GLU A 58 -19.60 12.01 -8.58
C GLU A 58 -18.68 11.42 -7.48
N LEU A 59 -18.70 12.02 -6.28
CA LEU A 59 -17.96 11.49 -5.14
C LEU A 59 -18.56 10.15 -4.72
N GLU A 60 -17.74 9.12 -4.62
CA GLU A 60 -18.15 7.83 -4.09
C GLU A 60 -17.70 7.67 -2.63
N ARG A 61 -18.59 7.19 -1.77
CA ARG A 61 -18.30 6.89 -0.37
C ARG A 61 -18.92 5.58 0.03
N LEU A 62 -18.10 4.68 0.57
CA LEU A 62 -18.50 3.37 1.05
C LEU A 62 -18.27 3.30 2.57
N THR A 63 -19.31 2.96 3.30
CA THR A 63 -19.19 2.50 4.69
C THR A 63 -18.46 1.15 4.75
N TRP A 64 -17.98 0.74 5.94
CA TRP A 64 -17.38 -0.58 6.13
C TRP A 64 -18.26 -1.71 5.61
N ARG A 65 -19.55 -1.64 5.88
CA ARG A 65 -20.50 -2.67 5.45
C ARG A 65 -20.61 -2.73 3.92
N GLU A 66 -20.77 -1.59 3.27
CA GLU A 66 -20.84 -1.52 1.81
C GLU A 66 -19.54 -2.01 1.15
N PHE A 67 -18.39 -1.69 1.74
CA PHE A 67 -17.10 -2.22 1.29
C PHE A 67 -17.02 -3.74 1.42
N GLN A 68 -17.53 -4.32 2.53
CA GLN A 68 -17.55 -5.77 2.73
C GLN A 68 -18.52 -6.51 1.78
N ASP A 69 -19.56 -5.83 1.29
CA ASP A 69 -20.55 -6.39 0.37
C ASP A 69 -20.04 -6.39 -1.10
N LEU A 70 -18.89 -5.75 -1.40
CA LEU A 70 -18.29 -5.76 -2.74
C LEU A 70 -17.68 -7.12 -3.10
N PRO A 71 -17.52 -7.42 -4.42
CA PRO A 71 -16.76 -8.59 -4.87
C PRO A 71 -15.37 -8.64 -4.24
N ARG A 72 -15.04 -9.76 -3.62
CA ARG A 72 -13.78 -9.94 -2.91
C ARG A 72 -12.84 -10.86 -3.68
N GLU A 73 -11.55 -10.59 -3.58
CA GLU A 73 -10.50 -11.39 -4.15
C GLU A 73 -9.52 -11.86 -3.06
N GLU A 74 -9.03 -13.10 -3.22
CA GLU A 74 -7.88 -13.62 -2.49
C GLU A 74 -6.68 -13.62 -3.43
N VAL A 75 -5.59 -12.99 -2.99
CA VAL A 75 -4.38 -12.89 -3.78
C VAL A 75 -3.17 -13.35 -2.98
N THR A 76 -2.24 -14.01 -3.68
CA THR A 76 -0.95 -14.40 -3.11
C THR A 76 0.14 -13.66 -3.87
N VAL A 77 0.87 -12.80 -3.17
CA VAL A 77 1.87 -11.92 -3.77
C VAL A 77 3.14 -11.83 -2.90
N ASP A 78 4.22 -11.42 -3.53
CA ASP A 78 5.45 -11.07 -2.86
C ASP A 78 5.45 -9.56 -2.55
N ILE A 79 6.02 -9.17 -1.41
CA ILE A 79 6.13 -7.78 -1.02
C ILE A 79 7.59 -7.40 -0.75
N HIS A 80 7.97 -6.17 -1.12
CA HIS A 80 9.34 -5.68 -1.08
C HIS A 80 9.42 -4.35 -0.31
N CYS A 81 10.14 -4.32 0.80
CA CYS A 81 10.30 -3.08 1.57
C CYS A 81 11.54 -2.32 1.15
N VAL A 82 11.48 -0.99 1.12
CA VAL A 82 12.62 -0.12 0.87
C VAL A 82 13.78 -0.36 1.86
N THR A 83 13.47 -0.85 3.06
CA THR A 83 14.46 -1.23 4.09
C THR A 83 15.13 -2.58 3.82
N LYS A 84 15.02 -3.06 2.57
CA LYS A 84 15.76 -4.21 1.98
C LYS A 84 15.24 -5.61 2.32
N TRP A 85 14.17 -5.77 3.07
CA TRP A 85 13.56 -7.08 3.24
C TRP A 85 12.47 -7.33 2.20
N SER A 86 12.33 -8.58 1.79
CA SER A 86 11.21 -9.10 1.00
C SER A 86 10.54 -10.23 1.75
N LYS A 87 9.26 -10.42 1.52
CA LYS A 87 8.48 -11.53 2.05
C LYS A 87 7.69 -12.15 0.93
N PHE A 88 7.85 -13.46 0.76
CA PHE A 88 7.24 -14.23 -0.32
C PHE A 88 5.93 -14.87 0.08
N GLY A 89 5.05 -15.07 -0.91
CA GLY A 89 3.83 -15.85 -0.77
C GLY A 89 2.86 -15.30 0.27
N THR A 90 2.80 -13.98 0.42
CA THR A 90 1.87 -13.33 1.36
C THR A 90 0.44 -13.41 0.83
N ARG A 91 -0.49 -13.95 1.64
CA ARG A 91 -1.90 -14.10 1.26
C ARG A 91 -2.73 -12.96 1.82
N TRP A 92 -3.49 -12.33 0.95
CA TRP A 92 -4.34 -11.19 1.28
C TRP A 92 -5.76 -11.40 0.76
N SER A 93 -6.75 -10.82 1.44
CA SER A 93 -8.11 -10.74 0.94
C SER A 93 -8.62 -9.32 1.02
N GLY A 94 -9.35 -8.89 -0.01
CA GLY A 94 -9.90 -7.55 -0.12
C GLY A 94 -10.66 -7.32 -1.41
N VAL A 95 -10.78 -6.06 -1.79
CA VAL A 95 -11.48 -5.61 -2.99
C VAL A 95 -10.46 -5.05 -3.97
N SER A 96 -10.54 -5.44 -5.26
CA SER A 96 -9.65 -4.90 -6.29
C SER A 96 -9.90 -3.42 -6.52
N LEU A 97 -8.85 -2.68 -6.90
CA LEU A 97 -8.98 -1.27 -7.27
C LEU A 97 -9.80 -1.12 -8.55
N ASP A 98 -9.79 -2.12 -9.45
CA ASP A 98 -10.69 -2.11 -10.61
C ASP A 98 -12.15 -2.02 -10.16
N THR A 99 -12.57 -2.89 -9.21
CA THR A 99 -13.95 -2.87 -8.67
C THR A 99 -14.31 -1.54 -8.02
N LEU A 100 -13.37 -0.90 -7.31
CA LEU A 100 -13.61 0.38 -6.65
C LEU A 100 -13.65 1.54 -7.64
N LEU A 101 -12.76 1.55 -8.64
CA LEU A 101 -12.66 2.61 -9.64
C LEU A 101 -13.76 2.52 -10.72
N ASP A 102 -14.30 1.33 -11.00
CA ASP A 102 -15.45 1.14 -11.88
C ASP A 102 -16.73 1.84 -11.36
N ARG A 103 -16.72 2.38 -10.14
CA ARG A 103 -17.84 3.09 -9.53
C ARG A 103 -17.86 4.60 -9.83
N VAL A 104 -16.80 5.12 -10.44
CA VAL A 104 -16.67 6.53 -10.78
C VAL A 104 -16.18 6.70 -12.22
N GLU A 105 -16.60 7.78 -12.87
CA GLU A 105 -16.01 8.21 -14.14
C GLU A 105 -14.95 9.27 -13.87
N THR A 106 -13.79 9.14 -14.51
CA THR A 106 -12.67 10.06 -14.33
C THR A 106 -11.84 10.20 -15.61
N SER A 107 -11.20 11.35 -15.76
CA SER A 107 -10.16 11.59 -16.75
C SER A 107 -8.79 11.84 -16.10
N ALA A 108 -8.66 11.54 -14.79
CA ALA A 108 -7.43 11.71 -14.06
C ALA A 108 -6.37 10.68 -14.49
N ASP A 109 -5.12 11.08 -14.47
CA ASP A 109 -3.97 10.20 -14.76
C ASP A 109 -3.28 9.69 -13.49
N TYR A 110 -3.55 10.30 -12.33
CA TYR A 110 -2.88 10.02 -11.07
C TYR A 110 -3.85 9.86 -9.90
N VAL A 111 -3.36 9.22 -8.86
CA VAL A 111 -4.08 8.96 -7.62
C VAL A 111 -3.20 9.28 -6.43
N LEU A 112 -3.76 9.98 -5.45
CA LEU A 112 -3.20 10.12 -4.12
C LEU A 112 -4.07 9.35 -3.14
N ALA A 113 -3.60 8.20 -2.62
CA ALA A 113 -4.25 7.54 -1.51
C ALA A 113 -4.04 8.33 -0.23
N PHE A 114 -5.10 8.52 0.56
CA PHE A 114 -5.03 9.17 1.87
C PHE A 114 -5.49 8.23 2.98
N CYS A 115 -4.89 8.39 4.14
CA CYS A 115 -4.98 7.45 5.25
C CYS A 115 -5.20 8.15 6.58
N ASP A 116 -5.67 7.42 7.58
CA ASP A 116 -5.67 7.90 8.95
C ASP A 116 -4.24 8.30 9.39
N GLY A 117 -4.15 9.34 10.20
CA GLY A 117 -2.86 9.87 10.65
C GLY A 117 -2.14 10.75 9.62
N GLY A 118 -2.77 11.08 8.50
CA GLY A 118 -2.24 12.01 7.49
C GLY A 118 -1.18 11.40 6.56
N TYR A 119 -1.04 10.08 6.53
CA TYR A 119 -0.19 9.40 5.56
C TYR A 119 -0.82 9.44 4.18
N THR A 120 0.01 9.67 3.16
CA THR A 120 -0.42 9.65 1.75
C THR A 120 0.60 8.88 0.89
N ALA A 121 0.13 8.34 -0.24
CA ALA A 121 0.99 7.73 -1.25
C ALA A 121 0.41 8.00 -2.64
N ASN A 122 1.26 8.39 -3.59
CA ASN A 122 0.89 8.69 -4.96
C ASN A 122 1.11 7.51 -5.90
N TYR A 123 0.34 7.48 -6.99
CA TYR A 123 0.44 6.45 -8.03
C TYR A 123 0.02 7.02 -9.39
N PRO A 124 0.59 6.55 -10.51
CA PRO A 124 -0.11 6.58 -11.78
C PRO A 124 -1.40 5.74 -11.67
N LEU A 125 -2.51 6.23 -12.21
CA LEU A 125 -3.79 5.51 -12.16
C LEU A 125 -3.70 4.13 -12.83
N GLU A 126 -2.95 4.02 -13.94
CA GLU A 126 -2.72 2.77 -14.66
C GLU A 126 -2.07 1.67 -13.80
N ASP A 127 -1.30 2.03 -12.78
CA ASP A 127 -0.66 1.08 -11.86
C ASP A 127 -1.62 0.51 -10.81
N LEU A 128 -2.79 1.09 -10.65
CA LEU A 128 -3.82 0.62 -9.73
C LEU A 128 -4.90 -0.24 -10.40
N THR A 129 -4.91 -0.30 -11.73
CA THR A 129 -5.91 -1.02 -12.53
C THR A 129 -5.34 -2.28 -13.18
N GLY A 130 -6.20 -3.08 -13.82
CA GLY A 130 -5.80 -4.31 -14.51
C GLY A 130 -5.39 -5.44 -13.59
N GLY A 131 -6.00 -5.56 -12.42
CA GLY A 131 -5.72 -6.61 -11.43
C GLY A 131 -4.35 -6.45 -10.74
N ARG A 132 -3.89 -5.22 -10.54
CA ARG A 132 -2.55 -4.90 -10.02
C ARG A 132 -2.54 -4.36 -8.60
N ALA A 133 -3.70 -3.90 -8.09
CA ALA A 133 -3.80 -3.29 -6.77
C ALA A 133 -5.14 -3.57 -6.09
N TRP A 134 -5.13 -3.57 -4.76
CA TRP A 134 -6.29 -3.89 -3.91
C TRP A 134 -6.36 -2.98 -2.69
N VAL A 135 -7.55 -2.82 -2.14
CA VAL A 135 -7.76 -2.45 -0.74
C VAL A 135 -8.04 -3.75 0.02
N VAL A 136 -7.13 -4.12 0.90
CA VAL A 136 -7.19 -5.39 1.64
C VAL A 136 -7.45 -5.16 3.13
N ASP A 137 -8.22 -6.04 3.73
CA ASP A 137 -8.62 -6.01 5.14
C ASP A 137 -8.26 -7.30 5.89
N GLN A 138 -7.75 -8.31 5.17
CA GLN A 138 -7.30 -9.57 5.76
C GLN A 138 -5.89 -9.94 5.29
N TYR A 139 -5.16 -10.57 6.18
CA TYR A 139 -3.86 -11.16 5.94
C TYR A 139 -3.83 -12.59 6.50
N ASP A 140 -3.46 -13.55 5.67
CA ASP A 140 -3.37 -14.99 6.00
C ASP A 140 -4.68 -15.57 6.58
N GLY A 141 -5.83 -15.04 6.13
CA GLY A 141 -7.17 -15.46 6.52
C GLY A 141 -7.73 -14.77 7.77
N GLU A 142 -6.93 -13.92 8.43
CA GLU A 142 -7.33 -13.19 9.63
C GLU A 142 -7.50 -11.69 9.35
N PRO A 143 -8.37 -10.98 10.08
CA PRO A 143 -8.47 -9.52 9.98
C PRO A 143 -7.13 -8.86 10.22
N LEU A 144 -6.85 -7.80 9.46
CA LEU A 144 -5.59 -7.05 9.62
C LEU A 144 -5.46 -6.45 11.01
N GLU A 145 -4.33 -6.74 11.66
CA GLU A 145 -3.96 -6.05 12.89
C GLU A 145 -3.75 -4.55 12.63
N ALA A 146 -4.11 -3.70 13.59
CA ALA A 146 -3.96 -2.25 13.48
C ALA A 146 -2.53 -1.84 13.09
N GLN A 147 -1.50 -2.47 13.66
CA GLN A 147 -0.08 -2.17 13.34
C GLN A 147 0.32 -2.53 11.90
N HIS A 148 -0.39 -3.45 11.24
CA HIS A 148 -0.20 -3.85 9.85
C HIS A 148 -1.13 -3.10 8.88
N GLY A 149 -1.94 -2.17 9.38
CA GLY A 149 -2.76 -1.28 8.57
C GLY A 149 -4.26 -1.52 8.67
N GLY A 150 -4.72 -2.33 9.64
CA GLY A 150 -6.14 -2.52 9.87
C GLY A 150 -6.89 -1.23 10.28
N PRO A 151 -8.18 -1.10 9.92
CA PRO A 151 -9.02 -2.15 9.35
C PRO A 151 -8.76 -2.47 7.88
N ALA A 152 -8.24 -1.51 7.08
CA ALA A 152 -7.91 -1.74 5.67
C ALA A 152 -6.66 -0.99 5.24
N ARG A 153 -5.96 -1.54 4.23
CA ARG A 153 -4.77 -0.94 3.64
C ARG A 153 -4.74 -1.11 2.13
N MET A 154 -3.96 -0.27 1.46
CA MET A 154 -3.57 -0.53 0.07
C MET A 154 -2.64 -1.74 -0.02
N LEU A 155 -2.75 -2.49 -1.11
CA LEU A 155 -1.81 -3.52 -1.52
C LEU A 155 -1.43 -3.28 -2.99
N VAL A 156 -0.19 -2.85 -3.22
CA VAL A 156 0.38 -2.55 -4.55
C VAL A 156 1.71 -3.30 -4.65
N PRO A 157 1.70 -4.61 -4.91
CA PRO A 157 2.84 -5.50 -4.69
C PRO A 157 4.00 -5.29 -5.67
N HIS A 158 3.77 -4.72 -6.85
CA HIS A 158 4.79 -4.42 -7.84
C HIS A 158 5.64 -3.18 -7.50
N LEU A 159 5.22 -2.38 -6.50
CA LEU A 159 5.98 -1.25 -5.98
C LEU A 159 6.52 -1.55 -4.58
N TYR A 160 7.53 -0.79 -4.14
CA TYR A 160 8.00 -0.90 -2.76
C TYR A 160 6.85 -0.71 -1.75
N PHE A 161 6.91 -1.45 -0.65
CA PHE A 161 5.81 -1.63 0.30
C PHE A 161 5.35 -0.34 1.02
N TRP A 162 6.09 0.77 0.96
CA TRP A 162 5.56 2.07 1.42
C TRP A 162 4.40 2.55 0.54
N LYS A 163 4.35 2.13 -0.75
CA LYS A 163 3.23 2.37 -1.66
C LYS A 163 1.99 1.56 -1.29
N SER A 164 2.12 0.51 -0.48
CA SER A 164 0.98 -0.20 0.10
C SER A 164 0.55 0.49 1.40
N ALA A 165 -0.07 1.66 1.26
CA ALA A 165 -0.40 2.57 2.35
C ALA A 165 -1.33 1.93 3.40
N LYS A 166 -0.95 2.01 4.68
CA LYS A 166 -1.71 1.50 5.82
C LYS A 166 -2.84 2.47 6.22
N TRP A 167 -3.91 1.92 6.80
CA TRP A 167 -5.04 2.68 7.35
C TRP A 167 -5.74 3.55 6.30
N VAL A 168 -5.90 3.01 5.09
CA VAL A 168 -6.46 3.75 3.96
C VAL A 168 -7.89 4.19 4.23
N ARG A 169 -8.21 5.43 3.82
CA ARG A 169 -9.53 6.05 3.92
C ARG A 169 -10.07 6.47 2.55
N GLY A 170 -9.25 6.45 1.53
CA GLY A 170 -9.73 6.75 0.18
C GLY A 170 -8.66 7.13 -0.81
N LEU A 171 -9.14 7.54 -1.97
CA LEU A 171 -8.36 7.94 -3.13
C LEU A 171 -8.80 9.34 -3.58
N GLN A 172 -7.84 10.20 -3.84
CA GLN A 172 -8.06 11.45 -4.55
C GLN A 172 -7.47 11.31 -5.95
N LEU A 173 -8.33 11.41 -6.97
CA LEU A 173 -7.92 11.34 -8.36
C LEU A 173 -7.53 12.73 -8.86
N THR A 174 -6.40 12.82 -9.57
CA THR A 174 -5.80 14.10 -9.99
C THR A 174 -5.21 13.99 -11.39
N SER A 175 -5.15 15.12 -12.11
CA SER A 175 -4.46 15.22 -13.41
C SER A 175 -2.95 15.44 -13.28
N SER A 176 -2.44 15.67 -12.07
CA SER A 176 -1.01 15.85 -11.80
C SER A 176 -0.52 14.88 -10.72
N ASP A 177 0.74 14.45 -10.84
CA ASP A 177 1.38 13.59 -9.84
C ASP A 177 1.76 14.39 -8.60
N GLU A 178 1.01 14.19 -7.52
CA GLU A 178 1.23 14.90 -6.24
C GLU A 178 2.03 13.99 -5.30
N PRO A 179 3.24 14.40 -4.86
CA PRO A 179 4.08 13.60 -3.99
C PRO A 179 3.35 13.18 -2.71
N GLY A 180 3.39 11.90 -2.37
CA GLY A 180 2.91 11.40 -1.09
C GLY A 180 3.86 11.74 0.08
N PHE A 181 3.59 11.16 1.25
CA PHE A 181 4.32 11.45 2.48
C PHE A 181 5.84 11.16 2.35
N TRP A 182 6.22 9.97 1.92
CA TRP A 182 7.64 9.61 1.81
C TRP A 182 8.33 10.24 0.61
N GLU A 183 7.61 10.39 -0.50
CA GLU A 183 8.09 11.06 -1.70
C GLU A 183 8.47 12.52 -1.40
N SER A 184 7.65 13.23 -0.60
CA SER A 184 7.94 14.59 -0.12
C SER A 184 9.17 14.67 0.78
N LEU A 185 9.60 13.53 1.36
CA LEU A 185 10.78 13.41 2.20
C LEU A 185 12.00 12.83 1.48
N GLY A 186 11.93 12.72 0.13
CA GLY A 186 13.06 12.32 -0.71
C GLY A 186 13.09 10.85 -1.10
N TYR A 187 12.01 10.12 -0.93
CA TYR A 187 11.85 8.80 -1.56
C TYR A 187 11.53 8.93 -3.04
N HIS A 188 11.75 7.87 -3.80
CA HIS A 188 11.48 7.88 -5.23
C HIS A 188 9.99 8.03 -5.51
N ILE A 189 9.61 8.87 -6.49
CA ILE A 189 8.21 9.15 -6.81
C ILE A 189 7.41 7.90 -7.22
N TYR A 190 8.04 6.95 -7.92
CA TYR A 190 7.41 5.72 -8.39
C TYR A 190 7.67 4.53 -7.45
N GLY A 191 8.94 4.17 -7.21
CA GLY A 191 9.31 3.16 -6.22
C GLY A 191 9.28 1.71 -6.70
N ASP A 192 9.78 1.43 -7.92
CA ASP A 192 9.95 0.08 -8.45
C ASP A 192 11.11 -0.65 -7.75
N PRO A 193 10.87 -1.78 -7.05
CA PRO A 193 11.91 -2.52 -6.37
C PRO A 193 12.91 -3.19 -7.33
N TRP A 194 12.49 -3.56 -8.53
CA TRP A 194 13.35 -4.21 -9.53
C TRP A 194 14.33 -3.24 -10.19
N ARG A 195 14.02 -1.94 -10.13
CA ARG A 195 14.88 -0.84 -10.59
C ARG A 195 15.64 -0.18 -9.46
N GLU A 196 15.52 -0.70 -8.23
CA GLU A 196 16.04 -0.11 -6.99
C GLU A 196 15.66 1.35 -6.75
N GLN A 197 14.51 1.77 -7.20
CA GLN A 197 13.99 3.14 -7.04
C GLN A 197 13.62 3.42 -5.57
N ARG A 198 14.62 3.66 -4.72
CA ARG A 198 14.44 3.89 -3.28
C ARG A 198 14.32 5.37 -2.95
N TYR A 199 15.14 6.20 -3.58
CA TYR A 199 15.25 7.63 -3.29
C TYR A 199 15.15 8.46 -4.56
N ALA A 200 14.84 9.75 -4.40
CA ALA A 200 14.84 10.70 -5.49
C ALA A 200 16.24 10.73 -6.13
N GLY A 201 16.30 10.43 -7.43
CA GLY A 201 17.56 10.39 -8.20
C GLY A 201 18.12 8.99 -8.45
N ASP A 202 17.47 7.92 -7.94
CA ASP A 202 17.82 6.53 -8.29
C ASP A 202 17.36 6.17 -9.71
#